data_c6b24a44b0f0941b3e92699a3b268fde
#
_entry.id   c6b24a44b0f0941b3e92699a3b268fde
#
_cell.length_a   1.000
_cell.length_b   1.000
_cell.length_c   1.000
_cell.angle_alpha   90.00
_cell.angle_beta   90.00
_cell.angle_gamma   90.00
#
_symmetry.space_group_name_H-M   'P 1'
#
loop_
_entity.id
_entity.type
_entity.pdbx_description
1 polymer ?
#
loop_
_entity_poly.entity_id
_entity_poly.type
_entity_poly.pdbx_seq_one_letter_code
_entity_poly.pdbx_strand_id
1 'polypeptide(L)'
;MKYKYLLSIVFLMMCSAIAYGQAKKPTLMVVPSDAWCKEHHFEQAFDNQGTTEMIPDYKAAVSTSKELNAVISKINILMADRGFPLKDLQQNVKSISNLSAEDRLIRSKTSGASITESPLDRLRRTAKADIILDIDWTVNTVGPKSSITYNLRALDAYSNKQVAGAEGTGKGSFSAELPVLLEEAVQDHMDAFVERLQAHFDDLLTNGREVVLDMRIFDTSAVDFEKEYNGFELNEVIDNWLSDNCVNHRFSKSDATETMILYEQVRIPLYKTNGMAQDTYGFARELARFLGAAPYNIPVKTINRGLGRCLLILGEK
;
A
#
# COMPACT_ATOMS: atom_id res chain seq x y z
N MET A 1 -27.11 36.33 38.29
CA MET A 1 -26.37 36.58 37.01
C MET A 1 -25.14 35.70 36.86
N LYS A 2 -24.31 35.45 37.87
CA LYS A 2 -23.03 34.67 37.77
C LYS A 2 -23.20 33.22 37.28
N TYR A 3 -24.30 32.53 37.62
CA TYR A 3 -24.53 31.11 37.20
C TYR A 3 -24.87 30.97 35.69
N LYS A 4 -25.45 31.98 35.05
CA LYS A 4 -25.75 31.93 33.60
C LYS A 4 -24.49 31.98 32.74
N TYR A 5 -23.49 32.72 33.18
CA TYR A 5 -22.20 32.78 32.48
C TYR A 5 -21.37 31.50 32.68
N LEU A 6 -21.46 30.87 33.88
CA LEU A 6 -20.76 29.62 34.14
C LEU A 6 -21.33 28.48 33.27
N LEU A 7 -22.65 28.40 33.13
CA LEU A 7 -23.31 27.42 32.27
C LEU A 7 -22.97 27.61 30.78
N SER A 8 -22.87 28.87 30.33
CA SER A 8 -22.48 29.21 28.93
C SER A 8 -21.03 28.84 28.64
N ILE A 9 -20.10 28.99 29.60
CA ILE A 9 -18.70 28.63 29.45
C ILE A 9 -18.52 27.11 29.42
N VAL A 10 -19.25 26.36 30.24
CA VAL A 10 -19.22 24.89 30.25
C VAL A 10 -19.81 24.34 28.94
N PHE A 11 -20.88 24.94 28.40
CA PHE A 11 -21.46 24.55 27.11
C PHE A 11 -20.52 24.87 25.93
N LEU A 12 -19.80 26.00 25.99
CA LEU A 12 -18.78 26.36 24.99
C LEU A 12 -17.56 25.42 25.03
N MET A 13 -17.12 24.98 26.22
CA MET A 13 -16.05 23.97 26.38
C MET A 13 -16.48 22.57 25.90
N MET A 14 -17.74 22.21 26.02
CA MET A 14 -18.25 20.92 25.54
C MET A 14 -18.37 20.88 24.00
N CYS A 15 -18.59 22.00 23.32
CA CYS A 15 -18.66 22.07 21.86
C CYS A 15 -17.27 22.07 21.15
N SER A 16 -16.19 22.32 21.87
CA SER A 16 -14.83 22.33 21.27
C SER A 16 -14.17 20.96 21.14
N ALA A 17 -14.84 19.87 21.57
CA ALA A 17 -14.23 18.54 21.67
C ALA A 17 -14.48 17.59 20.48
N ILE A 18 -15.18 18.02 19.42
CA ILE A 18 -15.48 17.09 18.31
C ILE A 18 -15.21 17.76 16.94
N ALA A 19 -13.96 18.12 16.70
CA ALA A 19 -13.46 18.26 15.33
C ALA A 19 -12.38 17.19 15.10
N TYR A 20 -12.69 15.92 15.34
CA TYR A 20 -11.95 14.85 14.71
C TYR A 20 -12.32 14.91 13.22
N GLY A 21 -11.48 15.54 12.41
CA GLY A 21 -11.53 15.34 10.99
C GLY A 21 -11.57 13.83 10.74
N GLN A 22 -12.61 13.32 10.06
CA GLN A 22 -12.69 11.90 9.74
C GLN A 22 -11.42 11.54 8.98
N ALA A 23 -10.51 10.82 9.64
CA ALA A 23 -9.34 10.27 8.99
C ALA A 23 -9.84 9.45 7.79
N LYS A 24 -9.30 9.73 6.61
CA LYS A 24 -9.67 9.00 5.39
C LYS A 24 -9.45 7.51 5.66
N LYS A 25 -10.51 6.71 5.61
CA LYS A 25 -10.38 5.25 5.71
C LYS A 25 -9.42 4.75 4.63
N PRO A 26 -8.52 3.82 4.94
CA PRO A 26 -7.67 3.17 3.94
C PRO A 26 -8.51 2.62 2.78
N THR A 27 -7.97 2.70 1.59
CA THR A 27 -8.64 2.24 0.37
C THR A 27 -8.30 0.78 0.12
N LEU A 28 -9.31 -0.04 -0.12
CA LEU A 28 -9.18 -1.48 -0.36
C LEU A 28 -9.50 -1.82 -1.81
N MET A 29 -8.93 -2.93 -2.32
CA MET A 29 -9.26 -3.49 -3.63
C MET A 29 -9.07 -5.01 -3.60
N VAL A 30 -10.00 -5.78 -4.17
CA VAL A 30 -9.85 -7.23 -4.37
C VAL A 30 -9.13 -7.51 -5.67
N VAL A 31 -8.19 -8.45 -5.63
CA VAL A 31 -7.51 -9.02 -6.81
C VAL A 31 -7.50 -10.55 -6.71
N PRO A 32 -7.52 -11.28 -7.82
CA PRO A 32 -7.25 -12.72 -7.78
C PRO A 32 -5.81 -12.97 -7.38
N SER A 33 -5.54 -14.07 -6.68
CA SER A 33 -4.19 -14.48 -6.31
C SER A 33 -3.33 -14.80 -7.54
N ASP A 34 -2.02 -14.72 -7.37
CA ASP A 34 -1.08 -15.13 -8.43
C ASP A 34 -1.27 -16.63 -8.77
N ALA A 35 -1.57 -17.46 -7.75
CA ALA A 35 -1.82 -18.88 -7.92
C ALA A 35 -3.08 -19.11 -8.77
N TRP A 36 -4.16 -18.43 -8.46
CA TRP A 36 -5.40 -18.49 -9.24
C TRP A 36 -5.18 -18.04 -10.71
N CYS A 37 -4.46 -16.93 -10.90
CA CYS A 37 -4.14 -16.44 -12.24
C CYS A 37 -3.34 -17.45 -13.05
N LYS A 38 -2.35 -18.09 -12.42
CA LYS A 38 -1.53 -19.12 -13.05
C LYS A 38 -2.33 -20.37 -13.42
N GLU A 39 -3.17 -20.87 -12.51
CA GLU A 39 -4.02 -22.05 -12.72
C GLU A 39 -5.00 -21.83 -13.88
N HIS A 40 -5.51 -20.59 -14.02
CA HIS A 40 -6.47 -20.24 -15.07
C HIS A 40 -5.82 -19.63 -16.33
N HIS A 41 -4.48 -19.71 -16.46
CA HIS A 41 -3.71 -19.21 -17.61
C HIS A 41 -3.86 -17.71 -17.88
N PHE A 42 -4.04 -16.91 -16.82
CA PHE A 42 -4.04 -15.46 -16.86
C PHE A 42 -2.70 -14.91 -16.45
N GLU A 43 -1.67 -15.24 -17.23
CA GLU A 43 -0.31 -14.75 -17.04
C GLU A 43 0.19 -14.03 -18.29
N GLN A 44 1.10 -13.09 -18.10
CA GLN A 44 1.79 -12.37 -19.17
C GLN A 44 3.30 -12.29 -18.90
N ALA A 45 4.07 -12.29 -19.98
CA ALA A 45 5.51 -12.09 -19.87
C ALA A 45 5.84 -10.64 -19.49
N PHE A 46 6.69 -10.48 -18.52
CA PHE A 46 7.17 -9.19 -18.01
C PHE A 46 8.70 -9.17 -18.05
N ASP A 47 9.29 -8.15 -18.70
CA ASP A 47 10.73 -7.94 -18.70
C ASP A 47 11.14 -7.18 -17.43
N ASN A 48 11.75 -7.90 -16.50
CA ASN A 48 12.35 -7.35 -15.30
C ASN A 48 13.86 -7.18 -15.50
N GLN A 49 14.26 -6.07 -16.15
CA GLN A 49 15.65 -5.69 -16.38
C GLN A 49 16.49 -6.77 -17.12
N GLY A 50 15.90 -7.38 -18.14
CA GLY A 50 16.53 -8.43 -18.96
C GLY A 50 16.23 -9.85 -18.51
N THR A 51 15.49 -10.04 -17.40
CA THR A 51 14.94 -11.33 -16.98
C THR A 51 13.46 -11.37 -17.28
N THR A 52 13.00 -12.35 -18.05
CA THR A 52 11.58 -12.53 -18.34
C THR A 52 10.91 -13.31 -17.21
N GLU A 53 9.94 -12.71 -16.58
CA GLU A 53 9.10 -13.33 -15.54
C GLU A 53 7.67 -13.45 -16.03
N MET A 54 6.96 -14.53 -15.62
CA MET A 54 5.52 -14.66 -15.84
C MET A 54 4.79 -14.05 -14.64
N ILE A 55 3.91 -13.11 -14.92
CA ILE A 55 3.17 -12.34 -13.90
C ILE A 55 1.69 -12.31 -14.23
N PRO A 56 0.78 -12.10 -13.25
CA PRO A 56 -0.65 -12.04 -13.47
C PRO A 56 -1.07 -11.03 -14.54
N ASP A 57 -1.93 -11.46 -15.46
CA ASP A 57 -2.65 -10.58 -16.40
C ASP A 57 -4.06 -10.28 -15.88
N TYR A 58 -4.15 -9.35 -14.94
CA TYR A 58 -5.45 -8.92 -14.39
C TYR A 58 -6.40 -8.38 -15.44
N LYS A 59 -5.87 -7.84 -16.56
CA LYS A 59 -6.71 -7.30 -17.64
C LYS A 59 -7.40 -8.44 -18.40
N ALA A 60 -6.66 -9.46 -18.77
CA ALA A 60 -7.24 -10.65 -19.41
C ALA A 60 -8.24 -11.35 -18.46
N ALA A 61 -7.85 -11.51 -17.18
CA ALA A 61 -8.68 -12.16 -16.18
C ALA A 61 -10.05 -11.48 -16.02
N VAL A 62 -10.11 -10.16 -15.76
CA VAL A 62 -11.40 -9.45 -15.57
C VAL A 62 -12.19 -9.27 -16.85
N SER A 63 -11.54 -9.33 -18.03
CA SER A 63 -12.22 -9.17 -19.31
C SER A 63 -12.92 -10.45 -19.76
N THR A 64 -12.42 -11.62 -19.37
CA THR A 64 -12.86 -12.92 -19.88
C THR A 64 -13.53 -13.80 -18.84
N SER A 65 -13.09 -13.78 -17.58
CA SER A 65 -13.63 -14.65 -16.53
C SER A 65 -14.88 -14.04 -15.88
N LYS A 66 -16.04 -14.60 -16.23
CA LYS A 66 -17.31 -14.27 -15.55
C LYS A 66 -17.30 -14.72 -14.09
N GLU A 67 -16.65 -15.85 -13.83
CA GLU A 67 -16.50 -16.42 -12.50
C GLU A 67 -15.73 -15.47 -11.57
N LEU A 68 -14.55 -15.00 -11.98
CA LEU A 68 -13.77 -14.02 -11.25
C LEU A 68 -14.58 -12.75 -10.93
N ASN A 69 -15.28 -12.21 -11.93
CA ASN A 69 -16.08 -11.01 -11.74
C ASN A 69 -17.23 -11.23 -10.73
N ALA A 70 -17.83 -12.42 -10.71
CA ALA A 70 -18.88 -12.77 -9.75
C ALA A 70 -18.30 -12.89 -8.31
N VAL A 71 -17.14 -13.53 -8.15
CA VAL A 71 -16.43 -13.63 -6.87
C VAL A 71 -16.02 -12.25 -6.34
N ILE A 72 -15.38 -11.43 -7.16
CA ILE A 72 -14.98 -10.06 -6.78
C ILE A 72 -16.21 -9.23 -6.37
N SER A 73 -17.28 -9.29 -7.15
CA SER A 73 -18.53 -8.58 -6.84
C SER A 73 -19.11 -9.02 -5.49
N LYS A 74 -19.10 -10.33 -5.20
CA LYS A 74 -19.60 -10.85 -3.92
C LYS A 74 -18.75 -10.36 -2.75
N ILE A 75 -17.42 -10.42 -2.84
CA ILE A 75 -16.53 -9.91 -1.78
C ILE A 75 -16.73 -8.39 -1.61
N ASN A 76 -16.86 -7.63 -2.70
CA ASN A 76 -17.12 -6.19 -2.63
C ASN A 76 -18.40 -5.89 -1.84
N ILE A 77 -19.49 -6.63 -2.08
CA ILE A 77 -20.76 -6.48 -1.35
C ILE A 77 -20.56 -6.80 0.14
N LEU A 78 -20.00 -7.97 0.46
CA LEU A 78 -19.80 -8.41 1.84
C LEU A 78 -18.94 -7.44 2.66
N MET A 79 -17.95 -6.83 2.04
CA MET A 79 -17.10 -5.83 2.68
C MET A 79 -17.80 -4.46 2.79
N ALA A 80 -18.55 -4.04 1.77
CA ALA A 80 -19.32 -2.80 1.80
C ALA A 80 -20.38 -2.83 2.91
N ASP A 81 -21.09 -3.94 3.09
CA ASP A 81 -22.09 -4.15 4.15
C ASP A 81 -21.48 -4.00 5.56
N ARG A 82 -20.17 -4.28 5.68
CA ARG A 82 -19.38 -4.12 6.92
C ARG A 82 -18.69 -2.75 7.04
N GLY A 83 -19.01 -1.81 6.14
CA GLY A 83 -18.49 -0.45 6.16
C GLY A 83 -17.10 -0.27 5.52
N PHE A 84 -16.66 -1.23 4.72
CA PHE A 84 -15.41 -1.18 3.96
C PHE A 84 -15.66 -1.23 2.45
N PRO A 85 -16.11 -0.12 1.82
CA PRO A 85 -16.31 -0.09 0.38
C PRO A 85 -14.96 -0.24 -0.35
N LEU A 86 -14.93 -1.09 -1.37
CA LEU A 86 -13.74 -1.42 -2.13
C LEU A 86 -13.72 -0.69 -3.48
N LYS A 87 -12.53 -0.48 -4.01
CA LYS A 87 -12.34 -0.07 -5.40
C LYS A 87 -12.53 -1.27 -6.33
N ASP A 88 -13.29 -1.04 -7.39
CA ASP A 88 -13.56 -2.05 -8.39
C ASP A 88 -12.34 -2.31 -9.27
N LEU A 89 -11.89 -3.57 -9.35
CA LEU A 89 -10.72 -3.99 -10.11
C LEU A 89 -10.90 -3.72 -11.61
N GLN A 90 -12.06 -4.03 -12.18
CA GLN A 90 -12.30 -3.87 -13.61
C GLN A 90 -12.23 -2.41 -14.05
N GLN A 91 -12.76 -1.48 -13.25
CA GLN A 91 -12.69 -0.06 -13.54
C GLN A 91 -11.26 0.48 -13.41
N ASN A 92 -10.51 0.00 -12.42
CA ASN A 92 -9.11 0.40 -12.25
C ASN A 92 -8.22 -0.10 -13.39
N VAL A 93 -8.42 -1.34 -13.85
CA VAL A 93 -7.71 -1.89 -15.02
C VAL A 93 -8.03 -1.10 -16.29
N LYS A 94 -9.28 -0.72 -16.51
CA LYS A 94 -9.67 0.17 -17.62
C LYS A 94 -8.98 1.53 -17.54
N SER A 95 -8.93 2.14 -16.35
CA SER A 95 -8.26 3.42 -16.12
C SER A 95 -6.77 3.35 -16.44
N ILE A 96 -6.09 2.27 -16.01
CA ILE A 96 -4.67 2.03 -16.32
C ILE A 96 -4.45 1.90 -17.84
N SER A 97 -5.33 1.21 -18.54
CA SER A 97 -5.23 1.04 -19.99
C SER A 97 -5.35 2.38 -20.72
N ASN A 98 -6.25 3.25 -20.26
CA ASN A 98 -6.42 4.60 -20.82
C ASN A 98 -5.21 5.48 -20.55
N LEU A 99 -4.72 5.55 -19.30
CA LEU A 99 -3.52 6.28 -18.94
C LEU A 99 -2.29 5.80 -19.71
N SER A 100 -2.16 4.48 -19.96
CA SER A 100 -1.08 3.93 -20.76
C SER A 100 -1.11 4.38 -22.22
N ALA A 101 -2.32 4.55 -22.78
CA ALA A 101 -2.49 5.07 -24.13
C ALA A 101 -2.10 6.57 -24.19
N GLU A 102 -2.51 7.36 -23.20
CA GLU A 102 -2.14 8.77 -23.07
C GLU A 102 -0.64 8.96 -22.87
N ASP A 103 -0.02 8.17 -21.97
CA ASP A 103 1.42 8.19 -21.71
C ASP A 103 2.25 7.88 -22.98
N ARG A 104 1.79 6.96 -23.85
CA ARG A 104 2.47 6.66 -25.12
C ARG A 104 2.49 7.88 -26.06
N LEU A 105 1.46 8.70 -26.04
CA LEU A 105 1.38 9.93 -26.84
C LEU A 105 2.34 11.00 -26.31
N ILE A 106 2.58 11.03 -24.99
CA ILE A 106 3.41 12.06 -24.34
C ILE A 106 4.90 11.65 -24.37
N ARG A 107 5.23 10.36 -24.24
CA ARG A 107 6.61 9.84 -24.11
C ARG A 107 7.47 9.91 -25.37
N SER A 108 6.97 10.43 -26.48
CA SER A 108 7.80 10.53 -27.70
C SER A 108 9.03 11.45 -27.57
N LYS A 109 9.29 12.08 -26.40
CA LYS A 109 10.35 13.09 -26.22
C LYS A 109 11.27 12.93 -25.01
N THR A 110 11.16 11.90 -24.18
CA THR A 110 12.05 11.78 -23.00
C THR A 110 12.59 10.37 -22.87
N SER A 111 13.79 10.15 -23.39
CA SER A 111 14.60 8.97 -23.14
C SER A 111 15.24 9.09 -21.75
N GLY A 112 14.64 8.46 -20.76
CA GLY A 112 15.27 8.19 -19.47
C GLY A 112 14.98 6.75 -19.09
N ALA A 113 15.97 6.01 -18.60
CA ALA A 113 15.81 4.64 -18.14
C ALA A 113 14.69 4.60 -17.08
N SER A 114 13.47 4.29 -17.50
CA SER A 114 12.36 4.09 -16.60
C SER A 114 12.50 2.69 -16.01
N ILE A 115 12.65 2.61 -14.70
CA ILE A 115 12.51 1.34 -13.99
C ILE A 115 11.13 0.76 -14.35
N THR A 116 11.14 -0.45 -14.87
CA THR A 116 9.91 -1.10 -15.32
C THR A 116 9.08 -1.46 -14.07
N GLU A 117 7.92 -0.82 -13.92
CA GLU A 117 7.01 -1.05 -12.81
C GLU A 117 6.18 -2.30 -13.08
N SER A 118 6.03 -3.20 -12.09
CA SER A 118 5.19 -4.38 -12.23
C SER A 118 3.70 -4.00 -12.42
N PRO A 119 2.88 -4.81 -13.12
CA PRO A 119 1.45 -4.55 -13.26
C PRO A 119 0.71 -4.41 -11.93
N LEU A 120 1.08 -5.19 -10.91
CA LEU A 120 0.48 -5.09 -9.58
C LEU A 120 0.85 -3.77 -8.89
N ASP A 121 2.11 -3.35 -8.96
CA ASP A 121 2.53 -2.07 -8.37
C ASP A 121 1.89 -0.89 -9.10
N ARG A 122 1.76 -0.98 -10.42
CA ARG A 122 1.03 0.00 -11.21
C ARG A 122 -0.45 0.05 -10.83
N LEU A 123 -1.07 -1.12 -10.61
CA LEU A 123 -2.45 -1.23 -10.15
C LEU A 123 -2.61 -0.61 -8.76
N ARG A 124 -1.75 -0.98 -7.80
CA ARG A 124 -1.73 -0.41 -6.44
C ARG A 124 -1.61 1.11 -6.47
N ARG A 125 -0.67 1.63 -7.23
CA ARG A 125 -0.41 3.07 -7.36
C ARG A 125 -1.56 3.83 -8.02
N THR A 126 -2.12 3.30 -9.12
CA THR A 126 -3.21 3.95 -9.86
C THR A 126 -4.52 3.90 -9.07
N ALA A 127 -4.82 2.75 -8.47
CA ALA A 127 -5.97 2.60 -7.60
C ALA A 127 -5.82 3.35 -6.28
N LYS A 128 -4.59 3.69 -5.87
CA LYS A 128 -4.27 4.18 -4.53
C LYS A 128 -4.88 3.25 -3.47
N ALA A 129 -4.74 1.93 -3.69
CA ALA A 129 -5.22 0.92 -2.78
C ALA A 129 -4.17 0.73 -1.67
N ASP A 130 -4.54 1.08 -0.45
CA ASP A 130 -3.69 0.92 0.72
C ASP A 130 -3.61 -0.55 1.14
N ILE A 131 -4.70 -1.31 0.93
CA ILE A 131 -4.80 -2.74 1.23
C ILE A 131 -5.27 -3.49 -0.02
N ILE A 132 -4.58 -4.57 -0.35
CA ILE A 132 -4.97 -5.51 -1.38
C ILE A 132 -5.60 -6.73 -0.72
N LEU A 133 -6.83 -7.04 -1.09
CA LEU A 133 -7.51 -8.29 -0.75
C LEU A 133 -7.22 -9.30 -1.86
N ASP A 134 -6.29 -10.18 -1.58
CA ASP A 134 -5.86 -11.26 -2.46
C ASP A 134 -6.78 -12.47 -2.23
N ILE A 135 -7.54 -12.89 -3.25
CA ILE A 135 -8.51 -13.99 -3.18
C ILE A 135 -8.10 -15.16 -4.05
N ASP A 136 -8.12 -16.33 -3.44
CA ASP A 136 -7.96 -17.63 -4.10
C ASP A 136 -9.15 -18.51 -3.79
N TRP A 137 -9.58 -19.33 -4.75
CA TRP A 137 -10.65 -20.30 -4.51
C TRP A 137 -10.59 -21.48 -5.48
N THR A 138 -11.15 -22.59 -5.02
CA THR A 138 -11.34 -23.80 -5.82
C THR A 138 -12.74 -24.35 -5.59
N VAL A 139 -13.42 -24.73 -6.66
CA VAL A 139 -14.71 -25.42 -6.59
C VAL A 139 -14.45 -26.91 -6.49
N ASN A 140 -14.87 -27.50 -5.38
CA ASN A 140 -14.76 -28.93 -5.13
C ASN A 140 -16.08 -29.62 -5.51
N THR A 141 -16.03 -30.65 -6.36
CA THR A 141 -17.20 -31.42 -6.76
C THR A 141 -17.08 -32.88 -6.25
N VAL A 142 -18.05 -33.28 -5.44
CA VAL A 142 -18.13 -34.65 -4.91
C VAL A 142 -19.50 -35.22 -5.22
N GLY A 143 -19.55 -36.08 -6.24
CA GLY A 143 -20.81 -36.56 -6.82
C GLY A 143 -21.63 -35.39 -7.37
N PRO A 144 -22.92 -35.24 -7.01
CA PRO A 144 -23.75 -34.14 -7.47
C PRO A 144 -23.63 -32.85 -6.63
N LYS A 145 -22.74 -32.81 -5.61
CA LYS A 145 -22.57 -31.67 -4.71
C LYS A 145 -21.34 -30.89 -5.08
N SER A 146 -21.46 -29.57 -5.07
CA SER A 146 -20.34 -28.64 -5.20
C SER A 146 -20.16 -27.85 -3.90
N SER A 147 -18.92 -27.64 -3.49
CA SER A 147 -18.52 -26.75 -2.41
C SER A 147 -17.36 -25.87 -2.87
N ILE A 148 -17.07 -24.82 -2.14
CA ILE A 148 -15.94 -23.93 -2.41
C ILE A 148 -14.95 -23.97 -1.26
N THR A 149 -13.67 -24.10 -1.59
CA THR A 149 -12.57 -23.78 -0.67
C THR A 149 -12.01 -22.43 -1.08
N TYR A 150 -11.79 -21.53 -0.14
CA TYR A 150 -11.27 -20.20 -0.40
C TYR A 150 -10.16 -19.82 0.56
N ASN A 151 -9.30 -18.90 0.12
CA ASN A 151 -8.31 -18.21 0.93
C ASN A 151 -8.36 -16.72 0.58
N LEU A 152 -8.66 -15.88 1.57
CA LEU A 152 -8.73 -14.43 1.45
C LEU A 152 -7.67 -13.80 2.35
N ARG A 153 -6.73 -13.05 1.78
CA ARG A 153 -5.65 -12.38 2.50
C ARG A 153 -5.75 -10.88 2.31
N ALA A 154 -5.59 -10.11 3.38
CA ALA A 154 -5.42 -8.66 3.31
C ALA A 154 -3.93 -8.32 3.43
N LEU A 155 -3.37 -7.74 2.39
CA LEU A 155 -1.97 -7.36 2.28
C LEU A 155 -1.85 -5.83 2.30
N ASP A 156 -1.09 -5.31 3.24
CA ASP A 156 -0.75 -3.88 3.25
C ASP A 156 0.17 -3.56 2.07
N ALA A 157 -0.24 -2.62 1.22
CA ALA A 157 0.46 -2.31 -0.02
C ALA A 157 1.77 -1.52 0.16
N TYR A 158 2.04 -1.05 1.37
CA TYR A 158 3.26 -0.31 1.71
C TYR A 158 4.31 -1.22 2.36
N SER A 159 3.89 -2.06 3.31
CA SER A 159 4.80 -2.96 4.03
C SER A 159 4.87 -4.37 3.45
N ASN A 160 3.96 -4.73 2.53
CA ASN A 160 3.72 -6.08 2.02
C ASN A 160 3.40 -7.12 3.11
N LYS A 161 2.99 -6.68 4.30
CA LYS A 161 2.60 -7.57 5.41
C LYS A 161 1.15 -8.03 5.23
N GLN A 162 0.90 -9.30 5.54
CA GLN A 162 -0.47 -9.78 5.70
C GLN A 162 -1.03 -9.30 7.02
N VAL A 163 -2.11 -8.51 6.97
CA VAL A 163 -2.72 -7.85 8.13
C VAL A 163 -4.01 -8.53 8.59
N ALA A 164 -4.69 -9.23 7.68
CA ALA A 164 -5.82 -10.10 7.99
C ALA A 164 -5.85 -11.30 7.06
N GLY A 165 -6.54 -12.35 7.46
CA GLY A 165 -6.76 -13.54 6.64
C GLY A 165 -8.01 -14.29 7.07
N ALA A 166 -8.67 -14.91 6.09
CA ALA A 166 -9.78 -15.82 6.27
C ALA A 166 -9.68 -16.96 5.25
N GLU A 167 -9.82 -18.18 5.71
CA GLU A 167 -9.79 -19.37 4.86
C GLU A 167 -10.83 -20.37 5.34
N GLY A 168 -11.31 -21.21 4.43
CA GLY A 168 -12.26 -22.26 4.80
C GLY A 168 -12.85 -22.99 3.60
N THR A 169 -13.60 -24.03 3.93
CA THR A 169 -14.38 -24.80 2.93
C THR A 169 -15.84 -24.72 3.30
N GLY A 170 -16.66 -24.25 2.36
CA GLY A 170 -18.10 -24.17 2.53
C GLY A 170 -18.78 -25.52 2.51
N LYS A 171 -20.03 -25.55 2.93
CA LYS A 171 -20.87 -26.76 2.87
C LYS A 171 -21.20 -27.11 1.42
N GLY A 172 -21.27 -28.40 1.12
CA GLY A 172 -21.65 -28.88 -0.22
C GLY A 172 -23.13 -28.63 -0.52
N SER A 173 -23.42 -28.04 -1.68
CA SER A 173 -24.76 -27.77 -2.20
C SER A 173 -25.01 -28.54 -3.51
N PHE A 174 -26.26 -28.88 -3.78
CA PHE A 174 -26.68 -29.54 -5.04
C PHE A 174 -27.00 -28.56 -6.16
N SER A 175 -27.28 -27.30 -5.85
CA SER A 175 -27.84 -26.33 -6.78
C SER A 175 -27.37 -24.88 -6.59
N ALA A 176 -26.51 -24.61 -5.58
CA ALA A 176 -26.04 -23.25 -5.35
C ALA A 176 -24.99 -22.86 -6.40
N GLU A 177 -25.14 -21.66 -6.93
CA GLU A 177 -24.13 -21.04 -7.79
C GLU A 177 -22.91 -20.59 -6.99
N LEU A 178 -21.77 -20.41 -7.65
CA LEU A 178 -20.50 -20.04 -7.05
C LEU A 178 -20.58 -18.84 -6.09
N PRO A 179 -21.24 -17.71 -6.41
CA PRO A 179 -21.32 -16.59 -5.47
C PRO A 179 -22.06 -16.92 -4.16
N VAL A 180 -23.03 -17.83 -4.21
CA VAL A 180 -23.77 -18.29 -3.03
C VAL A 180 -22.92 -19.24 -2.20
N LEU A 181 -22.21 -20.18 -2.84
CA LEU A 181 -21.26 -21.07 -2.17
C LEU A 181 -20.16 -20.27 -1.46
N LEU A 182 -19.67 -19.21 -2.12
CA LEU A 182 -18.65 -18.33 -1.53
C LEU A 182 -19.21 -17.57 -0.31
N GLU A 183 -20.40 -16.98 -0.43
CA GLU A 183 -21.05 -16.26 0.66
C GLU A 183 -21.21 -17.14 1.90
N GLU A 184 -21.74 -18.34 1.74
CA GLU A 184 -21.91 -19.31 2.85
C GLU A 184 -20.55 -19.73 3.45
N ALA A 185 -19.51 -19.90 2.61
CA ALA A 185 -18.20 -20.30 3.09
C ALA A 185 -17.49 -19.21 3.88
N VAL A 186 -17.58 -17.93 3.47
CA VAL A 186 -16.85 -16.83 4.07
C VAL A 186 -17.57 -16.21 5.27
N GLN A 187 -18.90 -16.37 5.38
CA GLN A 187 -19.74 -15.65 6.35
C GLN A 187 -19.26 -15.86 7.80
N ASP A 188 -18.91 -17.07 8.18
CA ASP A 188 -18.47 -17.42 9.53
C ASP A 188 -17.11 -16.83 9.92
N HIS A 189 -16.31 -16.40 8.93
CA HIS A 189 -14.93 -15.90 9.12
C HIS A 189 -14.79 -14.40 8.88
N MET A 190 -15.79 -13.75 8.26
CA MET A 190 -15.70 -12.35 7.84
C MET A 190 -15.64 -11.38 8.99
N ASP A 191 -16.31 -11.64 10.11
CA ASP A 191 -16.31 -10.71 11.25
C ASP A 191 -14.93 -10.66 11.91
N ALA A 192 -14.27 -11.81 12.11
CA ALA A 192 -12.90 -11.86 12.60
C ALA A 192 -11.88 -11.27 11.60
N PHE A 193 -12.12 -11.43 10.31
CA PHE A 193 -11.30 -10.80 9.26
C PHE A 193 -11.39 -9.28 9.32
N VAL A 194 -12.60 -8.74 9.41
CA VAL A 194 -12.87 -7.30 9.48
C VAL A 194 -12.33 -6.69 10.78
N GLU A 195 -12.44 -7.39 11.91
CA GLU A 195 -11.85 -6.95 13.18
C GLU A 195 -10.34 -6.78 13.10
N ARG A 196 -9.62 -7.76 12.51
CA ARG A 196 -8.17 -7.64 12.30
C ARG A 196 -7.80 -6.51 11.34
N LEU A 197 -8.60 -6.32 10.30
CA LEU A 197 -8.42 -5.23 9.35
C LEU A 197 -8.61 -3.87 10.03
N GLN A 198 -9.64 -3.73 10.88
CA GLN A 198 -9.88 -2.51 11.66
C GLN A 198 -8.73 -2.25 12.64
N ALA A 199 -8.25 -3.28 13.35
CA ALA A 199 -7.10 -3.14 14.24
C ALA A 199 -5.84 -2.65 13.52
N HIS A 200 -5.61 -3.10 12.27
CA HIS A 200 -4.53 -2.58 11.46
C HIS A 200 -4.73 -1.10 11.09
N PHE A 201 -5.96 -0.67 10.78
CA PHE A 201 -6.25 0.74 10.49
C PHE A 201 -6.04 1.63 11.72
N ASP A 202 -6.42 1.14 12.89
CA ASP A 202 -6.18 1.83 14.16
C ASP A 202 -4.67 1.95 14.46
N ASP A 203 -3.87 0.92 14.13
CA ASP A 203 -2.40 0.96 14.20
C ASP A 203 -1.83 2.02 13.25
N LEU A 204 -2.29 2.07 12.00
CA LEU A 204 -1.86 3.09 11.04
C LEU A 204 -2.16 4.52 11.52
N LEU A 205 -3.33 4.74 12.12
CA LEU A 205 -3.72 6.04 12.64
C LEU A 205 -2.90 6.45 13.87
N THR A 206 -2.58 5.50 14.74
CA THR A 206 -1.90 5.75 16.02
C THR A 206 -0.39 5.78 15.87
N ASN A 207 0.17 4.84 15.11
CA ASN A 207 1.61 4.59 15.01
C ASN A 207 2.21 5.00 13.67
N GLY A 208 1.40 5.58 12.77
CA GLY A 208 1.85 5.95 11.43
C GLY A 208 2.01 4.75 10.49
N ARG A 209 2.30 5.05 9.23
CA ARG A 209 2.48 4.08 8.16
C ARG A 209 3.91 3.57 8.11
N GLU A 210 4.08 2.26 8.00
CA GLU A 210 5.38 1.64 7.87
C GLU A 210 5.87 1.68 6.41
N VAL A 211 7.08 2.20 6.22
CA VAL A 211 7.71 2.31 4.90
C VAL A 211 9.19 1.94 4.96
N VAL A 212 9.81 1.80 3.78
CA VAL A 212 11.24 1.49 3.60
C VAL A 212 11.93 2.65 2.88
N LEU A 213 13.05 3.11 3.42
CA LEU A 213 13.96 4.06 2.77
C LEU A 213 15.27 3.35 2.45
N ASP A 214 15.58 3.24 1.16
CA ASP A 214 16.82 2.70 0.63
C ASP A 214 17.72 3.87 0.24
N MET A 215 18.86 4.03 0.90
CA MET A 215 19.75 5.16 0.67
C MET A 215 21.07 4.66 0.08
N ARG A 216 21.52 5.30 -0.99
CA ARG A 216 22.74 4.93 -1.69
C ARG A 216 23.56 6.15 -2.08
N ILE A 217 24.87 6.00 -2.08
CA ILE A 217 25.76 7.03 -2.60
C ILE A 217 25.93 6.83 -4.12
N PHE A 218 25.94 7.92 -4.87
CA PHE A 218 26.24 7.88 -6.28
C PHE A 218 27.74 7.61 -6.51
N ASP A 219 28.08 6.64 -7.36
CA ASP A 219 29.43 6.08 -7.52
C ASP A 219 30.56 7.12 -7.69
N THR A 220 30.28 8.27 -8.33
CA THR A 220 31.26 9.33 -8.56
C THR A 220 31.19 10.44 -7.53
N SER A 221 30.40 10.29 -6.46
CA SER A 221 30.24 11.28 -5.42
C SER A 221 31.41 11.25 -4.42
N ALA A 222 31.76 12.41 -3.88
CA ALA A 222 32.70 12.53 -2.74
C ALA A 222 31.99 12.47 -1.38
N VAL A 223 30.69 12.13 -1.39
CA VAL A 223 29.86 11.90 -0.20
C VAL A 223 30.03 10.45 0.21
N ASP A 224 30.08 10.18 1.51
CA ASP A 224 29.88 8.87 2.11
C ASP A 224 29.12 9.01 3.43
N PHE A 225 28.58 7.92 3.96
CA PHE A 225 27.74 7.93 5.15
C PHE A 225 28.52 8.07 6.45
N GLU A 226 29.82 7.83 6.46
CA GLU A 226 30.73 7.97 7.61
C GLU A 226 31.41 9.34 7.67
N LYS A 227 31.24 10.15 6.63
CA LYS A 227 31.78 11.51 6.59
C LYS A 227 31.14 12.39 7.63
N GLU A 228 31.98 13.09 8.38
CA GLU A 228 31.55 14.00 9.44
C GLU A 228 31.01 15.35 8.89
N TYR A 229 29.88 15.78 9.47
CA TYR A 229 29.25 17.08 9.31
C TYR A 229 28.94 17.67 10.69
N ASN A 230 29.60 18.77 11.06
CA ASN A 230 29.41 19.44 12.36
C ASN A 230 29.59 18.49 13.58
N GLY A 231 30.50 17.54 13.49
CA GLY A 231 30.83 16.62 14.59
C GLY A 231 29.94 15.38 14.68
N PHE A 232 29.09 15.13 13.68
CA PHE A 232 28.30 13.92 13.54
C PHE A 232 28.57 13.29 12.17
N GLU A 233 28.62 11.98 12.10
CA GLU A 233 28.63 11.26 10.83
C GLU A 233 27.32 11.50 10.06
N LEU A 234 27.36 11.45 8.74
CA LEU A 234 26.15 11.64 7.91
C LEU A 234 25.04 10.65 8.25
N ASN A 235 25.40 9.41 8.58
CA ASN A 235 24.44 8.39 9.00
C ASN A 235 23.74 8.80 10.33
N GLU A 236 24.48 9.39 11.30
CA GLU A 236 23.91 9.89 12.56
C GLU A 236 23.00 11.11 12.34
N VAL A 237 23.38 12.00 11.42
CA VAL A 237 22.55 13.13 11.01
C VAL A 237 21.21 12.66 10.45
N ILE A 238 21.22 11.60 9.64
CA ILE A 238 20.00 11.01 9.08
C ILE A 238 19.17 10.32 10.16
N ASP A 239 19.81 9.57 11.08
CA ASP A 239 19.14 8.94 12.22
C ASP A 239 18.41 9.96 13.09
N ASN A 240 19.07 11.07 13.40
CA ASN A 240 18.47 12.16 14.19
C ASN A 240 17.27 12.78 13.46
N TRP A 241 17.41 13.05 12.15
CA TRP A 241 16.30 13.56 11.36
C TRP A 241 15.12 12.57 11.33
N LEU A 242 15.38 11.26 11.13
CA LEU A 242 14.34 10.23 11.17
C LEU A 242 13.67 10.16 12.55
N SER A 243 14.47 10.21 13.63
CA SER A 243 13.94 10.24 14.98
C SER A 243 12.96 11.41 15.19
N ASP A 244 13.30 12.60 14.70
CA ASP A 244 12.47 13.79 14.86
C ASP A 244 11.21 13.81 14.00
N ASN A 245 11.21 13.08 12.86
CA ASN A 245 10.13 13.13 11.88
C ASN A 245 9.28 11.85 11.81
N CYS A 246 9.73 10.75 12.43
CA CYS A 246 8.95 9.52 12.52
C CYS A 246 7.96 9.56 13.70
N VAL A 247 6.82 8.90 13.52
CA VAL A 247 5.84 8.75 14.61
C VAL A 247 6.46 7.93 15.74
N ASN A 248 6.37 8.44 16.97
CA ASN A 248 6.96 7.83 18.17
C ASN A 248 8.46 7.51 18.03
N HIS A 249 9.20 8.27 17.21
CA HIS A 249 10.64 8.09 16.95
C HIS A 249 11.00 6.68 16.41
N ARG A 250 10.05 6.01 15.71
CA ARG A 250 10.18 4.60 15.33
C ARG A 250 10.67 4.42 13.91
N PHE A 251 11.86 3.86 13.80
CA PHE A 251 12.47 3.33 12.57
C PHE A 251 13.49 2.24 12.94
N SER A 252 13.92 1.46 11.98
CA SER A 252 14.97 0.44 12.14
C SER A 252 16.01 0.62 11.06
N LYS A 253 17.28 0.79 11.43
CA LYS A 253 18.42 0.70 10.53
C LYS A 253 18.80 -0.77 10.42
N SER A 254 18.45 -1.43 9.32
CA SER A 254 18.65 -2.88 9.12
C SER A 254 19.96 -3.21 8.46
N ASP A 255 20.53 -2.28 7.68
CA ASP A 255 21.85 -2.42 7.07
C ASP A 255 22.50 -1.05 6.92
N ALA A 256 23.83 -0.96 7.13
CA ALA A 256 24.58 0.27 6.98
C ALA A 256 26.03 -0.02 6.58
N THR A 257 26.47 0.63 5.51
CA THR A 257 27.85 0.65 5.00
C THR A 257 28.22 2.07 4.61
N GLU A 258 29.47 2.32 4.26
CA GLU A 258 29.94 3.62 3.75
C GLU A 258 29.11 4.16 2.58
N THR A 259 28.50 3.26 1.75
CA THR A 259 27.84 3.64 0.49
C THR A 259 26.34 3.30 0.44
N MET A 260 25.83 2.56 1.42
CA MET A 260 24.44 2.12 1.47
C MET A 260 23.90 2.10 2.89
N ILE A 261 22.68 2.58 3.07
CA ILE A 261 21.91 2.40 4.30
C ILE A 261 20.50 1.97 3.94
N LEU A 262 19.99 0.95 4.62
CA LEU A 262 18.61 0.50 4.53
C LEU A 262 17.88 0.78 5.85
N TYR A 263 16.86 1.62 5.76
CA TYR A 263 15.92 1.84 6.86
C TYR A 263 14.63 1.10 6.60
N GLU A 264 14.26 0.21 7.49
CA GLU A 264 13.00 -0.52 7.48
C GLU A 264 12.11 -0.07 8.65
N GLN A 265 10.84 -0.41 8.60
CA GLN A 265 9.87 -0.08 9.64
C GLN A 265 9.86 1.43 9.98
N VAL A 266 10.14 2.27 9.00
CA VAL A 266 10.09 3.74 9.17
C VAL A 266 8.64 4.16 9.32
N ARG A 267 8.24 4.60 10.51
CA ARG A 267 6.85 4.98 10.82
C ARG A 267 6.59 6.43 10.46
N ILE A 268 6.14 6.66 9.23
CA ILE A 268 5.81 8.01 8.74
C ILE A 268 4.39 8.42 9.16
N PRO A 269 4.14 9.71 9.47
CA PRO A 269 2.78 10.18 9.75
C PRO A 269 1.90 10.06 8.51
N LEU A 270 0.61 9.75 8.68
CA LEU A 270 -0.35 9.70 7.57
C LEU A 270 -0.66 11.08 7.00
N TYR A 271 -0.53 12.10 7.83
CA TYR A 271 -0.79 13.49 7.48
C TYR A 271 0.33 14.39 8.00
N LYS A 272 0.67 15.39 7.22
CA LYS A 272 1.55 16.47 7.64
C LYS A 272 0.86 17.37 8.66
N THR A 273 1.63 18.22 9.33
CA THR A 273 1.11 19.20 10.29
C THR A 273 0.08 20.17 9.68
N ASN A 274 0.13 20.40 8.38
CA ASN A 274 -0.84 21.21 7.64
C ASN A 274 -2.08 20.43 7.15
N GLY A 275 -2.26 19.16 7.57
CA GLY A 275 -3.38 18.31 7.19
C GLY A 275 -3.30 17.65 5.81
N MET A 276 -2.23 17.89 5.04
CA MET A 276 -2.02 17.19 3.76
C MET A 276 -1.60 15.75 4.01
N ALA A 277 -2.12 14.82 3.19
CA ALA A 277 -1.71 13.42 3.24
C ALA A 277 -0.19 13.29 2.97
N GLN A 278 0.46 12.44 3.76
CA GLN A 278 1.86 12.08 3.62
C GLN A 278 1.96 10.71 2.96
N ASP A 279 2.82 10.59 1.96
CA ASP A 279 3.21 9.33 1.35
C ASP A 279 4.73 9.12 1.47
N THR A 280 5.19 7.93 1.13
CA THR A 280 6.62 7.55 1.21
C THR A 280 7.50 8.49 0.39
N TYR A 281 7.07 8.87 -0.81
CA TYR A 281 7.81 9.76 -1.68
C TYR A 281 7.89 11.18 -1.13
N GLY A 282 6.77 11.70 -0.61
CA GLY A 282 6.71 13.00 0.03
C GLY A 282 7.63 13.09 1.25
N PHE A 283 7.64 12.05 2.09
CA PHE A 283 8.51 11.96 3.26
C PHE A 283 10.00 11.90 2.85
N ALA A 284 10.34 11.03 1.89
CA ALA A 284 11.70 10.95 1.36
C ALA A 284 12.20 12.27 0.76
N ARG A 285 11.31 13.04 0.10
CA ARG A 285 11.65 14.37 -0.42
C ARG A 285 11.86 15.42 0.68
N GLU A 286 11.27 15.27 1.84
CA GLU A 286 11.54 16.13 3.00
C GLU A 286 12.95 15.89 3.52
N LEU A 287 13.36 14.63 3.67
CA LEU A 287 14.73 14.26 3.99
C LEU A 287 15.71 14.75 2.91
N ALA A 288 15.39 14.57 1.64
CA ALA A 288 16.23 15.04 0.53
C ALA A 288 16.42 16.56 0.56
N ARG A 289 15.39 17.35 0.91
CA ARG A 289 15.50 18.80 1.08
C ARG A 289 16.34 19.18 2.29
N PHE A 290 16.21 18.46 3.38
CA PHE A 290 17.03 18.67 4.58
C PHE A 290 18.51 18.46 4.26
N LEU A 291 18.88 17.36 3.60
CA LEU A 291 20.26 17.07 3.21
C LEU A 291 20.77 18.04 2.12
N GLY A 292 19.89 18.53 1.25
CA GLY A 292 20.24 19.51 0.21
C GLY A 292 20.47 20.93 0.71
N ALA A 293 20.04 21.25 1.94
CA ALA A 293 20.21 22.54 2.56
C ALA A 293 21.57 22.66 3.29
N ALA A 294 21.98 23.91 3.58
CA ALA A 294 23.14 24.14 4.44
C ALA A 294 22.88 23.56 5.85
N PRO A 295 23.88 22.98 6.53
CA PRO A 295 25.29 22.96 6.17
C PRO A 295 25.71 21.81 5.25
N TYR A 296 24.81 20.82 4.97
CA TYR A 296 25.15 19.59 4.27
C TYR A 296 25.40 19.82 2.78
N ASN A 297 24.48 20.53 2.11
CA ASN A 297 24.53 20.83 0.65
C ASN A 297 24.70 19.59 -0.22
N ILE A 298 24.13 18.45 0.19
CA ILE A 298 24.19 17.17 -0.51
C ILE A 298 22.99 17.07 -1.47
N PRO A 299 23.17 17.07 -2.79
CA PRO A 299 22.08 16.82 -3.70
C PRO A 299 21.57 15.39 -3.54
N VAL A 300 20.27 15.20 -3.54
CA VAL A 300 19.63 13.88 -3.36
C VAL A 300 18.55 13.70 -4.42
N LYS A 301 18.68 12.65 -5.21
CA LYS A 301 17.66 12.21 -6.15
C LYS A 301 16.77 11.17 -5.49
N THR A 302 15.47 11.38 -5.54
CA THR A 302 14.47 10.46 -4.97
C THR A 302 13.78 9.69 -6.08
N ILE A 303 13.72 8.35 -5.95
CA ILE A 303 13.08 7.45 -6.91
C ILE A 303 12.05 6.61 -6.17
N ASN A 304 10.81 6.72 -6.59
CA ASN A 304 9.72 5.94 -5.99
C ASN A 304 9.76 4.47 -6.46
N ARG A 305 9.69 3.53 -5.53
CA ARG A 305 9.68 2.08 -5.75
C ARG A 305 8.39 1.47 -5.19
N GLY A 306 7.29 1.59 -5.93
CA GLY A 306 5.97 1.20 -5.43
C GLY A 306 5.40 2.21 -4.42
N LEU A 307 4.52 1.79 -3.52
CA LEU A 307 3.90 2.68 -2.53
C LEU A 307 4.73 2.83 -1.26
N GLY A 308 5.36 1.75 -0.81
CA GLY A 308 6.00 1.68 0.51
C GLY A 308 7.52 1.83 0.51
N ARG A 309 8.18 1.98 -0.64
CA ARG A 309 9.64 2.07 -0.71
C ARG A 309 10.08 3.28 -1.55
N CYS A 310 11.06 3.99 -1.07
CA CYS A 310 11.72 5.06 -1.81
C CYS A 310 13.24 4.86 -1.80
N LEU A 311 13.86 4.98 -2.98
CA LEU A 311 15.32 5.01 -3.14
C LEU A 311 15.76 6.47 -3.14
N LEU A 312 16.73 6.80 -2.29
CA LEU A 312 17.41 8.09 -2.25
C LEU A 312 18.86 7.91 -2.69
N ILE A 313 19.25 8.60 -3.75
CA ILE A 313 20.62 8.57 -4.26
C ILE A 313 21.28 9.90 -3.89
N LEU A 314 22.28 9.85 -3.01
CA LEU A 314 23.01 11.01 -2.50
C LEU A 314 24.19 11.33 -3.44
N GLY A 315 24.42 12.60 -3.69
CA GLY A 315 25.50 13.06 -4.55
C GLY A 315 25.19 13.09 -6.05
N GLU A 316 23.99 12.64 -6.47
CA GLU A 316 23.49 12.78 -7.85
C GLU A 316 22.67 14.07 -7.97
N LYS A 317 22.97 14.89 -9.00
CA LYS A 317 22.21 16.11 -9.30
C LYS A 317 21.01 15.84 -10.21
#